data_a55dce3809e1c30208ed5d3392a213ee
#
_entry.id   a55dce3809e1c30208ed5d3392a213ee
#
_cell.length_a   1.000
_cell.length_b   1.000
_cell.length_c   1.000
_cell.angle_alpha   90.00
_cell.angle_beta   90.00
_cell.angle_gamma   90.00
#
_symmetry.space_group_name_H-M   'P 1'
#
loop_
_entity.id
_entity.type
_entity.pdbx_description
1 polymer ?
#
loop_
_entity_poly.entity_id
_entity_poly.type
_entity_poly.pdbx_seq_one_letter_code
_entity_poly.pdbx_strand_id
1 'polypeptide(L)'
;VKFSVYQASHIGGRARNEDRVGYTYTRQAVLLVLADGMGGHPDGDQAADIAVRTFVQAFVGQAVPKLADPRAFLEATVMQASQAIVDFAHAHHRTEHPRTTVVAAVVQDGELTALHSGDSRLYWARDGRLVARTRDHSYHDKPELFATRPASVSRSVLFTCLGSDTPPLYDVLGPVALRHGDRVLLCSDGLWAVMDDDDLAAGLYGVPLADAVAQLSELAVRRGGRHGDNVSLIGLEWQADDGFPSTQVLEPAWLAHAAAAPAPLPAEGLPAAELDDAEIERTIAEINDAIRRTRRQTPPAQVPTRPERKRPS
;
A
#
# COMPACT_ATOMS: atom_id res chain seq x y z
N VAL A 1 17.63 -13.20 -9.02
CA VAL A 1 16.19 -12.89 -9.14
C VAL A 1 15.99 -12.16 -10.45
N LYS A 2 15.04 -12.61 -11.26
CA LYS A 2 14.71 -11.94 -12.54
C LYS A 2 13.27 -11.41 -12.46
N PHE A 3 13.12 -10.12 -12.66
CA PHE A 3 11.82 -9.42 -12.63
C PHE A 3 11.87 -8.17 -13.50
N SER A 4 10.71 -7.66 -13.84
CA SER A 4 10.55 -6.33 -14.42
C SER A 4 9.68 -5.48 -13.48
N VAL A 5 9.98 -4.19 -13.34
CA VAL A 5 9.21 -3.23 -12.54
C VAL A 5 8.90 -2.01 -13.38
N TYR A 6 7.64 -1.57 -13.36
CA TYR A 6 7.18 -0.33 -13.96
C TYR A 6 6.24 0.41 -13.01
N GLN A 7 6.28 1.74 -13.08
CA GLN A 7 5.41 2.58 -12.26
C GLN A 7 4.86 3.74 -13.06
N ALA A 8 3.70 4.25 -12.63
CA ALA A 8 3.09 5.47 -13.14
C ALA A 8 2.46 6.22 -11.95
N SER A 9 2.48 7.55 -12.03
CA SER A 9 1.84 8.42 -11.05
C SER A 9 1.32 9.67 -11.75
N HIS A 10 0.02 9.96 -11.58
CA HIS A 10 -0.67 11.08 -12.19
C HIS A 10 -1.43 11.87 -11.13
N ILE A 11 -1.45 13.18 -11.30
CA ILE A 11 -2.16 14.09 -10.39
C ILE A 11 -3.70 13.93 -10.46
N GLY A 12 -4.22 13.35 -11.57
CA GLY A 12 -5.67 13.24 -11.76
C GLY A 12 -6.36 14.61 -11.84
N GLY A 13 -7.49 14.71 -11.16
CA GLY A 13 -8.27 15.95 -11.04
C GLY A 13 -7.92 16.80 -9.83
N ARG A 14 -6.91 16.44 -9.05
CA ARG A 14 -6.50 17.12 -7.81
C ARG A 14 -5.56 18.30 -8.10
N ALA A 15 -5.41 19.23 -7.14
CA ALA A 15 -4.46 20.34 -7.22
C ALA A 15 -3.01 19.91 -6.93
N ARG A 16 -2.82 18.82 -6.17
CA ARG A 16 -1.53 18.24 -5.79
C ARG A 16 -1.57 16.74 -5.96
N ASN A 17 -0.40 16.14 -6.13
CA ASN A 17 -0.24 14.70 -6.06
C ASN A 17 0.34 14.34 -4.68
N GLU A 18 -0.50 13.73 -3.84
CA GLU A 18 -0.13 13.31 -2.50
C GLU A 18 0.33 11.84 -2.44
N ASP A 19 0.19 11.09 -3.55
CA ASP A 19 0.72 9.75 -3.68
C ASP A 19 2.24 9.74 -3.78
N ARG A 20 2.88 8.72 -3.21
CA ARG A 20 4.30 8.40 -3.41
C ARG A 20 4.47 6.94 -3.71
N VAL A 21 5.38 6.67 -4.64
CA VAL A 21 5.71 5.32 -5.09
C VAL A 21 7.22 5.17 -5.04
N GLY A 22 7.69 4.00 -4.62
CA GLY A 22 9.11 3.69 -4.61
C GLY A 22 9.38 2.21 -4.74
N TYR A 23 10.57 1.87 -5.23
CA TYR A 23 11.10 0.51 -5.19
C TYR A 23 12.60 0.53 -5.03
N THR A 24 13.11 -0.55 -4.50
CA THR A 24 14.55 -0.81 -4.43
C THR A 24 14.80 -2.30 -4.46
N TYR A 25 16.01 -2.71 -4.85
CA TYR A 25 16.32 -4.12 -5.00
C TYR A 25 17.78 -4.43 -4.74
N THR A 26 18.03 -5.70 -4.46
CA THR A 26 19.33 -6.34 -4.46
C THR A 26 19.38 -7.42 -5.54
N ARG A 27 20.44 -8.20 -5.60
CA ARG A 27 20.49 -9.36 -6.50
C ARG A 27 19.49 -10.47 -6.09
N GLN A 28 18.96 -10.46 -4.86
CA GLN A 28 18.18 -11.57 -4.30
C GLN A 28 16.80 -11.15 -3.80
N ALA A 29 16.52 -9.85 -3.65
CA ALA A 29 15.27 -9.35 -3.14
C ALA A 29 14.87 -8.04 -3.82
N VAL A 30 13.56 -7.77 -3.90
CA VAL A 30 13.00 -6.49 -4.33
C VAL A 30 11.92 -6.04 -3.35
N LEU A 31 11.93 -4.75 -3.04
CA LEU A 31 10.88 -4.05 -2.31
C LEU A 31 10.12 -3.14 -3.27
N LEU A 32 8.80 -3.20 -3.24
CA LEU A 32 7.88 -2.22 -3.81
C LEU A 32 7.15 -1.55 -2.66
N VAL A 33 6.89 -0.26 -2.75
CA VAL A 33 6.10 0.47 -1.75
C VAL A 33 5.32 1.59 -2.43
N LEU A 34 4.07 1.78 -1.98
CA LEU A 34 3.19 2.86 -2.37
C LEU A 34 2.50 3.40 -1.12
N ALA A 35 2.40 4.71 -1.03
CA ALA A 35 1.72 5.44 0.01
C ALA A 35 0.84 6.52 -0.61
N ASP A 36 -0.41 6.61 -0.15
CA ASP A 36 -1.41 7.57 -0.57
C ASP A 36 -1.64 8.54 0.59
N GLY A 37 -1.25 9.80 0.39
CA GLY A 37 -1.39 10.85 1.37
C GLY A 37 -2.84 11.27 1.51
N MET A 38 -3.38 11.23 2.72
CA MET A 38 -4.80 11.49 2.97
C MET A 38 -5.14 12.97 2.72
N GLY A 39 -5.88 13.24 1.63
CA GLY A 39 -6.45 14.54 1.32
C GLY A 39 -7.38 15.01 2.44
N GLY A 40 -7.32 16.33 2.75
CA GLY A 40 -8.06 16.90 3.88
C GLY A 40 -7.21 17.07 5.15
N HIS A 41 -6.09 16.38 5.26
CA HIS A 41 -5.08 16.62 6.29
C HIS A 41 -3.93 17.45 5.68
N PRO A 42 -3.35 18.39 6.42
CA PRO A 42 -2.19 19.13 5.94
C PRO A 42 -1.00 18.20 5.77
N ASP A 43 -0.24 18.43 4.69
CA ASP A 43 1.02 17.72 4.42
C ASP A 43 0.87 16.20 4.16
N GLY A 44 -0.25 15.72 3.57
CA GLY A 44 -0.44 14.32 3.18
C GLY A 44 0.69 13.81 2.29
N ASP A 45 1.16 14.65 1.36
CA ASP A 45 2.31 14.35 0.49
C ASP A 45 3.63 14.16 1.27
N GLN A 46 3.82 14.85 2.40
CA GLN A 46 4.98 14.66 3.28
C GLN A 46 4.87 13.34 4.04
N ALA A 47 3.66 12.99 4.53
CA ALA A 47 3.45 11.72 5.19
C ALA A 47 3.76 10.55 4.26
N ALA A 48 3.26 10.59 3.02
CA ALA A 48 3.53 9.59 2.00
C ALA A 48 5.03 9.50 1.65
N ASP A 49 5.73 10.64 1.51
CA ASP A 49 7.17 10.69 1.24
C ASP A 49 7.98 10.07 2.39
N ILE A 50 7.66 10.42 3.65
CA ILE A 50 8.31 9.85 4.84
C ILE A 50 8.10 8.34 4.88
N ALA A 51 6.87 7.86 4.64
CA ALA A 51 6.58 6.44 4.63
C ALA A 51 7.42 5.69 3.60
N VAL A 52 7.37 6.12 2.33
CA VAL A 52 8.13 5.47 1.25
C VAL A 52 9.63 5.49 1.53
N ARG A 53 10.19 6.63 1.94
CA ARG A 53 11.63 6.73 2.27
C ARG A 53 12.03 5.82 3.42
N THR A 54 11.21 5.71 4.46
CA THR A 54 11.50 4.83 5.60
C THR A 54 11.62 3.38 5.14
N PHE A 55 10.67 2.89 4.33
CA PHE A 55 10.72 1.54 3.78
C PHE A 55 11.96 1.31 2.90
N VAL A 56 12.26 2.24 1.99
CA VAL A 56 13.41 2.14 1.08
C VAL A 56 14.73 2.15 1.87
N GLN A 57 14.89 3.07 2.82
CA GLN A 57 16.12 3.17 3.63
C GLN A 57 16.32 1.94 4.52
N ALA A 58 15.26 1.46 5.16
CA ALA A 58 15.32 0.25 5.98
C ALA A 58 15.70 -0.97 5.14
N PHE A 59 15.15 -1.11 3.93
CA PHE A 59 15.50 -2.21 3.02
C PHE A 59 16.96 -2.14 2.59
N VAL A 60 17.45 -0.98 2.17
CA VAL A 60 18.87 -0.80 1.78
C VAL A 60 19.81 -1.15 2.92
N GLY A 61 19.45 -0.85 4.16
CA GLY A 61 20.26 -1.15 5.33
C GLY A 61 20.23 -2.62 5.76
N GLN A 62 19.15 -3.36 5.48
CA GLN A 62 18.92 -4.70 6.02
C GLN A 62 19.02 -5.82 4.96
N ALA A 63 18.70 -5.55 3.69
CA ALA A 63 18.72 -6.55 2.62
C ALA A 63 20.15 -6.75 2.07
N VAL A 64 21.02 -7.41 2.84
CA VAL A 64 22.44 -7.62 2.48
C VAL A 64 22.78 -9.11 2.53
N PRO A 65 22.68 -9.86 1.44
CA PRO A 65 22.12 -9.53 0.10
C PRO A 65 20.59 -9.65 0.03
N LYS A 66 19.95 -10.14 1.08
CA LYS A 66 18.52 -10.32 1.24
C LYS A 66 18.11 -10.10 2.70
N LEU A 67 16.82 -9.93 2.95
CA LEU A 67 16.26 -9.83 4.30
C LEU A 67 16.33 -11.18 5.02
N ALA A 68 16.61 -11.15 6.32
CA ALA A 68 16.56 -12.36 7.14
C ALA A 68 15.13 -12.90 7.28
N ASP A 69 14.18 -11.98 7.45
CA ASP A 69 12.74 -12.25 7.54
C ASP A 69 11.96 -11.10 6.90
N PRO A 70 11.41 -11.28 5.68
CA PRO A 70 10.62 -10.25 5.00
C PRO A 70 9.38 -9.80 5.78
N ARG A 71 8.72 -10.71 6.51
CA ARG A 71 7.56 -10.38 7.32
C ARG A 71 7.92 -9.50 8.50
N ALA A 72 8.90 -9.92 9.30
CA ALA A 72 9.37 -9.13 10.44
C ALA A 72 9.89 -7.76 10.01
N PHE A 73 10.56 -7.68 8.84
CA PHE A 73 11.00 -6.43 8.23
C PHE A 73 9.81 -5.49 7.95
N LEU A 74 8.77 -5.97 7.26
CA LEU A 74 7.59 -5.16 6.92
C LEU A 74 6.87 -4.69 8.18
N GLU A 75 6.64 -5.59 9.16
CA GLU A 75 5.96 -5.27 10.42
C GLU A 75 6.73 -4.24 11.25
N ALA A 76 8.05 -4.34 11.32
CA ALA A 76 8.88 -3.35 12.02
C ALA A 76 8.89 -2.00 11.29
N THR A 77 8.99 -2.03 9.96
CA THR A 77 9.13 -0.82 9.15
C THR A 77 7.85 0.01 9.09
N VAL A 78 6.66 -0.61 9.06
CA VAL A 78 5.39 0.14 9.10
C VAL A 78 5.24 0.91 10.40
N MET A 79 5.68 0.34 11.53
CA MET A 79 5.67 1.02 12.82
C MET A 79 6.68 2.17 12.85
N GLN A 80 7.88 1.97 12.30
CA GLN A 80 8.90 3.01 12.18
C GLN A 80 8.42 4.17 11.28
N ALA A 81 7.78 3.86 10.15
CA ALA A 81 7.25 4.87 9.24
C ALA A 81 6.15 5.70 9.91
N SER A 82 5.22 5.06 10.61
CA SER A 82 4.18 5.78 11.36
C SER A 82 4.78 6.70 12.42
N GLN A 83 5.75 6.22 13.21
CA GLN A 83 6.42 7.04 14.22
C GLN A 83 7.17 8.21 13.59
N ALA A 84 7.87 8.00 12.46
CA ALA A 84 8.59 9.06 11.77
C ALA A 84 7.67 10.20 11.27
N ILE A 85 6.43 9.88 10.87
CA ILE A 85 5.43 10.88 10.50
C ILE A 85 4.99 11.69 11.74
N VAL A 86 4.73 11.02 12.87
CA VAL A 86 4.39 11.68 14.15
C VAL A 86 5.52 12.60 14.61
N ASP A 87 6.76 12.10 14.55
CA ASP A 87 7.94 12.89 14.92
C ASP A 87 8.11 14.13 14.02
N PHE A 88 7.84 13.98 12.71
CA PHE A 88 7.80 15.10 11.77
C PHE A 88 6.76 16.14 12.18
N ALA A 89 5.53 15.73 12.50
CA ALA A 89 4.46 16.62 12.92
C ALA A 89 4.87 17.42 14.18
N HIS A 90 5.42 16.75 15.19
CA HIS A 90 5.91 17.39 16.41
C HIS A 90 7.05 18.37 16.15
N ALA A 91 8.04 17.99 15.34
CA ALA A 91 9.19 18.84 14.99
C ALA A 91 8.79 20.11 14.24
N HIS A 92 7.70 20.07 13.48
CA HIS A 92 7.18 21.19 12.72
C HIS A 92 5.99 21.89 13.39
N HIS A 93 5.72 21.60 14.66
CA HIS A 93 4.64 22.20 15.45
C HIS A 93 3.26 22.11 14.76
N ARG A 94 2.99 20.98 14.10
CA ARG A 94 1.70 20.74 13.44
C ARG A 94 0.64 20.45 14.50
N THR A 95 -0.50 21.11 14.42
CA THR A 95 -1.67 20.85 15.27
C THR A 95 -2.43 19.60 14.83
N GLU A 96 -2.41 19.33 13.52
CA GLU A 96 -2.97 18.12 12.89
C GLU A 96 -1.82 17.29 12.33
N HIS A 97 -1.87 15.99 12.56
CA HIS A 97 -0.84 15.08 12.09
C HIS A 97 -1.08 14.74 10.61
N PRO A 98 -0.05 14.85 9.75
CA PRO A 98 -0.11 14.33 8.39
C PRO A 98 -0.37 12.82 8.41
N ARG A 99 -1.17 12.34 7.46
CA ARG A 99 -1.57 10.93 7.42
C ARG A 99 -1.39 10.35 6.04
N THR A 100 -1.14 9.05 5.98
CA THR A 100 -1.01 8.33 4.73
C THR A 100 -1.41 6.87 4.90
N THR A 101 -1.89 6.26 3.83
CA THR A 101 -1.95 4.81 3.70
C THR A 101 -0.55 4.25 3.42
N VAL A 102 -0.40 2.95 3.42
CA VAL A 102 0.76 2.27 2.86
C VAL A 102 0.40 0.87 2.37
N VAL A 103 0.95 0.49 1.24
CA VAL A 103 1.05 -0.90 0.80
C VAL A 103 2.49 -1.17 0.37
N ALA A 104 3.08 -2.22 0.92
CA ALA A 104 4.46 -2.61 0.64
C ALA A 104 4.56 -4.10 0.38
N ALA A 105 5.43 -4.49 -0.56
CA ALA A 105 5.63 -5.87 -0.96
C ALA A 105 7.12 -6.18 -1.11
N VAL A 106 7.55 -7.30 -0.55
CA VAL A 106 8.89 -7.88 -0.74
C VAL A 106 8.75 -9.15 -1.55
N VAL A 107 9.53 -9.26 -2.62
CA VAL A 107 9.71 -10.52 -3.34
C VAL A 107 11.16 -10.99 -3.15
N GLN A 108 11.30 -12.16 -2.55
CA GLN A 108 12.57 -12.77 -2.20
C GLN A 108 12.46 -14.30 -2.29
N ASP A 109 13.48 -14.96 -2.82
CA ASP A 109 13.52 -16.44 -2.98
C ASP A 109 12.31 -17.00 -3.76
N GLY A 110 11.69 -16.22 -4.67
CA GLY A 110 10.49 -16.61 -5.40
C GLY A 110 9.20 -16.51 -4.61
N GLU A 111 9.22 -15.91 -3.43
CA GLU A 111 8.05 -15.72 -2.57
C GLU A 111 7.70 -14.24 -2.43
N LEU A 112 6.40 -13.96 -2.43
CA LEU A 112 5.82 -12.64 -2.16
C LEU A 112 5.37 -12.58 -0.71
N THR A 113 5.85 -11.57 0.01
CA THR A 113 5.31 -11.15 1.31
C THR A 113 4.91 -9.69 1.21
N ALA A 114 3.70 -9.35 1.63
CA ALA A 114 3.20 -7.99 1.55
C ALA A 114 2.50 -7.56 2.84
N LEU A 115 2.47 -6.26 3.06
CA LEU A 115 1.80 -5.62 4.19
C LEU A 115 1.05 -4.39 3.68
N HIS A 116 -0.13 -4.11 4.22
CA HIS A 116 -0.83 -2.85 3.98
C HIS A 116 -1.49 -2.30 5.25
N SER A 117 -1.68 -0.98 5.26
CA SER A 117 -2.49 -0.23 6.22
C SER A 117 -3.23 0.87 5.46
N GLY A 118 -4.56 0.88 5.54
CA GLY A 118 -5.42 1.74 4.73
C GLY A 118 -6.11 0.99 3.59
N ASP A 119 -6.39 1.69 2.49
CA ASP A 119 -7.10 1.21 1.31
C ASP A 119 -6.30 1.25 0.00
N SER A 120 -5.03 1.63 0.07
CA SER A 120 -4.09 1.30 -1.01
C SER A 120 -3.96 -0.20 -1.13
N ARG A 121 -4.09 -0.72 -2.35
CA ARG A 121 -4.25 -2.15 -2.59
C ARG A 121 -3.05 -2.80 -3.25
N LEU A 122 -2.86 -4.07 -2.93
CA LEU A 122 -2.06 -5.01 -3.71
C LEU A 122 -2.99 -5.96 -4.45
N TYR A 123 -2.72 -6.16 -5.74
CA TYR A 123 -3.31 -7.17 -6.61
C TYR A 123 -2.23 -8.16 -7.03
N TRP A 124 -2.52 -9.46 -6.91
CA TRP A 124 -1.70 -10.53 -7.46
C TRP A 124 -2.50 -11.25 -8.54
N ALA A 125 -2.02 -11.15 -9.77
CA ALA A 125 -2.66 -11.71 -10.95
C ALA A 125 -1.78 -12.79 -11.61
N ARG A 126 -2.44 -13.79 -12.16
CA ARG A 126 -1.84 -14.90 -12.93
C ARG A 126 -2.72 -15.20 -14.15
N ASP A 127 -2.12 -15.22 -15.33
CA ASP A 127 -2.82 -15.55 -16.58
C ASP A 127 -4.10 -14.70 -16.79
N GLY A 128 -4.04 -13.41 -16.45
CA GLY A 128 -5.15 -12.45 -16.58
C GLY A 128 -6.28 -12.65 -15.57
N ARG A 129 -6.05 -13.43 -14.50
CA ARG A 129 -7.01 -13.65 -13.44
C ARG A 129 -6.49 -13.21 -12.09
N LEU A 130 -7.35 -12.65 -11.28
CA LEU A 130 -7.02 -12.30 -9.91
C LEU A 130 -6.78 -13.58 -9.09
N VAL A 131 -5.60 -13.69 -8.47
CA VAL A 131 -5.27 -14.75 -7.51
C VAL A 131 -5.62 -14.31 -6.09
N ALA A 132 -5.21 -13.09 -5.74
CA ALA A 132 -5.51 -12.48 -4.44
C ALA A 132 -5.40 -10.95 -4.52
N ARG A 133 -6.10 -10.26 -3.62
CA ARG A 133 -5.91 -8.84 -3.32
C ARG A 133 -6.00 -8.58 -1.82
N THR A 134 -5.48 -7.44 -1.40
CA THR A 134 -5.69 -6.94 -0.03
C THR A 134 -7.15 -6.49 0.17
N ARG A 135 -7.63 -6.51 1.42
CA ARG A 135 -8.95 -6.00 1.82
C ARG A 135 -8.77 -4.66 2.54
N ASP A 136 -9.47 -3.64 2.09
CA ASP A 136 -9.33 -2.29 2.63
C ASP A 136 -9.61 -2.24 4.13
N HIS A 137 -8.88 -1.38 4.81
CA HIS A 137 -9.13 -1.03 6.20
C HIS A 137 -10.21 0.07 6.30
N SER A 138 -11.35 -0.20 5.65
CA SER A 138 -12.51 0.69 5.64
C SER A 138 -13.70 0.02 6.32
N TYR A 139 -14.64 0.87 6.80
CA TYR A 139 -15.89 0.38 7.37
C TYR A 139 -16.72 -0.45 6.39
N HIS A 140 -16.50 -0.27 5.10
CA HIS A 140 -17.24 -1.00 4.07
C HIS A 140 -16.70 -2.42 3.88
N ASP A 141 -15.39 -2.59 3.83
CA ASP A 141 -14.75 -3.88 3.49
C ASP A 141 -14.58 -4.81 4.70
N LYS A 142 -14.59 -4.27 5.93
CA LYS A 142 -14.47 -5.05 7.17
C LYS A 142 -15.61 -4.78 8.15
N PRO A 143 -16.88 -4.95 7.73
CA PRO A 143 -18.03 -4.70 8.60
C PRO A 143 -18.06 -5.61 9.84
N GLU A 144 -17.42 -6.77 9.78
CA GLU A 144 -17.31 -7.72 10.90
C GLU A 144 -16.55 -7.17 12.11
N LEU A 145 -15.77 -6.11 11.96
CA LEU A 145 -15.04 -5.47 13.06
C LEU A 145 -15.93 -4.52 13.88
N PHE A 146 -17.14 -4.21 13.40
CA PHE A 146 -18.00 -3.19 13.99
C PHE A 146 -19.32 -3.78 14.47
N ALA A 147 -19.62 -3.63 15.76
CA ALA A 147 -20.87 -4.14 16.37
C ALA A 147 -22.14 -3.43 15.84
N THR A 148 -22.02 -2.18 15.46
CA THR A 148 -23.10 -1.38 14.84
C THR A 148 -22.51 -0.53 13.73
N ARG A 149 -23.12 -0.58 12.54
CA ARG A 149 -22.73 0.29 11.42
C ARG A 149 -23.46 1.64 11.59
N PRO A 150 -22.74 2.76 11.78
CA PRO A 150 -23.37 4.05 11.68
C PRO A 150 -23.93 4.24 10.28
N ALA A 151 -25.21 4.55 10.14
CA ALA A 151 -25.87 4.67 8.83
C ALA A 151 -25.32 5.80 7.94
N SER A 152 -24.49 6.70 8.52
CA SER A 152 -23.95 7.90 7.89
C SER A 152 -22.48 7.84 7.50
N VAL A 153 -21.76 6.73 7.79
CA VAL A 153 -20.32 6.66 7.48
C VAL A 153 -20.09 6.41 6.01
N SER A 154 -19.34 7.29 5.36
CA SER A 154 -18.90 7.15 3.98
C SER A 154 -18.08 5.84 3.78
N ARG A 155 -18.12 5.28 2.57
CA ARG A 155 -17.34 4.09 2.20
C ARG A 155 -15.83 4.34 2.28
N SER A 156 -15.40 5.60 2.13
CA SER A 156 -14.01 6.04 2.14
C SER A 156 -13.44 6.27 3.54
N VAL A 157 -14.23 6.13 4.62
CA VAL A 157 -13.69 6.31 5.96
C VAL A 157 -12.84 5.12 6.36
N LEU A 158 -11.55 5.38 6.51
CA LEU A 158 -10.57 4.42 6.98
C LEU A 158 -10.56 4.37 8.51
N PHE A 159 -10.35 3.20 9.07
CA PHE A 159 -10.20 3.04 10.52
C PHE A 159 -8.73 2.90 10.96
N THR A 160 -7.79 2.95 10.03
CA THR A 160 -6.34 2.95 10.29
C THR A 160 -5.58 3.60 9.16
N CYS A 161 -4.52 4.29 9.52
CA CYS A 161 -3.54 4.92 8.63
C CYS A 161 -2.23 5.12 9.40
N LEU A 162 -1.17 5.55 8.73
CA LEU A 162 0.08 5.95 9.35
C LEU A 162 0.01 7.44 9.76
N GLY A 163 0.77 7.81 10.79
CA GLY A 163 0.87 9.21 11.27
C GLY A 163 -0.14 9.57 12.36
N SER A 164 -0.98 8.65 12.80
CA SER A 164 -1.89 8.84 13.92
C SER A 164 -1.18 8.55 15.25
N ASP A 165 -1.68 9.12 16.37
CA ASP A 165 -1.15 8.87 17.72
C ASP A 165 -1.34 7.41 18.18
N THR A 166 -2.25 6.69 17.52
CA THR A 166 -2.44 5.27 17.77
C THR A 166 -1.62 4.45 16.78
N PRO A 167 -0.98 3.35 17.25
CA PRO A 167 -0.24 2.47 16.34
C PRO A 167 -1.12 1.98 15.19
N PRO A 168 -0.63 2.01 13.94
CA PRO A 168 -1.41 1.57 12.80
C PRO A 168 -1.75 0.09 12.89
N LEU A 169 -2.97 -0.26 12.48
CA LEU A 169 -3.35 -1.63 12.20
C LEU A 169 -2.92 -1.97 10.79
N TYR A 170 -2.44 -3.18 10.60
CA TYR A 170 -2.00 -3.67 9.30
C TYR A 170 -2.36 -5.14 9.11
N ASP A 171 -2.51 -5.55 7.88
CA ASP A 171 -2.63 -6.94 7.48
C ASP A 171 -1.39 -7.38 6.70
N VAL A 172 -1.04 -8.65 6.83
CA VAL A 172 0.09 -9.27 6.11
C VAL A 172 -0.44 -10.40 5.22
N LEU A 173 -0.03 -10.37 3.96
CA LEU A 173 -0.25 -11.43 2.98
C LEU A 173 1.06 -12.17 2.74
N GLY A 174 1.00 -13.48 2.67
CA GLY A 174 2.15 -14.34 2.39
C GLY A 174 2.91 -14.82 3.65
N PRO A 175 4.09 -15.48 3.45
CA PRO A 175 4.73 -15.69 2.15
C PRO A 175 3.93 -16.61 1.22
N VAL A 176 3.90 -16.26 -0.07
CA VAL A 176 3.25 -17.06 -1.13
C VAL A 176 4.18 -17.21 -2.33
N ALA A 177 4.27 -18.42 -2.87
CA ALA A 177 5.16 -18.71 -3.99
C ALA A 177 4.64 -18.11 -5.30
N LEU A 178 5.49 -17.32 -5.96
CA LEU A 178 5.26 -16.78 -7.29
C LEU A 178 5.63 -17.81 -8.37
N ARG A 179 4.93 -17.74 -9.50
CA ARG A 179 5.24 -18.49 -10.72
C ARG A 179 5.73 -17.54 -11.81
N HIS A 180 6.46 -18.07 -12.76
CA HIS A 180 6.84 -17.30 -13.94
C HIS A 180 5.62 -16.64 -14.60
N GLY A 181 5.72 -15.35 -14.88
CA GLY A 181 4.62 -14.56 -15.47
C GLY A 181 3.60 -14.03 -14.47
N ASP A 182 3.72 -14.35 -13.16
CA ASP A 182 2.88 -13.70 -12.15
C ASP A 182 3.14 -12.20 -12.12
N ARG A 183 2.07 -11.42 -12.00
CA ARG A 183 2.14 -9.97 -11.88
C ARG A 183 1.57 -9.50 -10.54
N VAL A 184 2.32 -8.64 -9.89
CA VAL A 184 1.95 -7.97 -8.64
C VAL A 184 1.81 -6.49 -8.94
N LEU A 185 0.68 -5.89 -8.57
CA LEU A 185 0.39 -4.47 -8.74
C LEU A 185 0.06 -3.86 -7.37
N LEU A 186 0.75 -2.79 -7.00
CA LEU A 186 0.35 -1.92 -5.91
C LEU A 186 -0.28 -0.66 -6.51
N CYS A 187 -1.37 -0.16 -5.91
CA CYS A 187 -2.03 1.06 -6.40
C CYS A 187 -2.74 1.84 -5.29
N SER A 188 -2.90 3.15 -5.51
CA SER A 188 -3.78 4.02 -4.74
C SER A 188 -5.26 3.85 -5.15
N ASP A 189 -6.16 4.47 -4.41
CA ASP A 189 -7.60 4.40 -4.61
C ASP A 189 -8.05 4.98 -5.96
N GLY A 190 -7.36 5.98 -6.49
CA GLY A 190 -7.66 6.56 -7.80
C GLY A 190 -7.63 5.57 -8.97
N LEU A 191 -6.98 4.40 -8.80
CA LEU A 191 -7.06 3.31 -9.77
C LEU A 191 -8.28 2.43 -9.53
N TRP A 192 -8.41 1.84 -8.36
CA TRP A 192 -9.42 0.81 -8.08
C TRP A 192 -10.83 1.38 -7.86
N ALA A 193 -10.97 2.66 -7.54
CA ALA A 193 -12.28 3.30 -7.41
C ALA A 193 -13.02 3.42 -8.75
N VAL A 194 -12.30 3.35 -9.87
CA VAL A 194 -12.85 3.52 -11.22
C VAL A 194 -12.73 2.28 -12.12
N MET A 195 -12.19 1.18 -11.57
CA MET A 195 -12.05 -0.10 -12.29
C MET A 195 -12.38 -1.28 -11.39
N ASP A 196 -13.05 -2.28 -11.94
CA ASP A 196 -13.34 -3.52 -11.25
C ASP A 196 -12.08 -4.41 -11.14
N ASP A 197 -12.04 -5.26 -10.11
CA ASP A 197 -10.90 -6.15 -9.83
C ASP A 197 -10.58 -7.09 -11.01
N ASP A 198 -11.60 -7.60 -11.72
CA ASP A 198 -11.44 -8.47 -12.87
C ASP A 198 -10.87 -7.72 -14.09
N ASP A 199 -11.32 -6.48 -14.32
CA ASP A 199 -10.79 -5.60 -15.38
C ASP A 199 -9.32 -5.27 -15.13
N LEU A 200 -8.94 -5.02 -13.88
CA LEU A 200 -7.54 -4.78 -13.48
C LEU A 200 -6.67 -6.01 -13.74
N ALA A 201 -7.13 -7.20 -13.34
CA ALA A 201 -6.39 -8.43 -13.56
C ALA A 201 -6.23 -8.76 -15.05
N ALA A 202 -7.29 -8.57 -15.84
CA ALA A 202 -7.27 -8.76 -17.28
C ALA A 202 -6.36 -7.73 -17.98
N GLY A 203 -6.39 -6.47 -17.54
CA GLY A 203 -5.53 -5.39 -18.07
C GLY A 203 -4.04 -5.60 -17.81
N LEU A 204 -3.71 -6.43 -16.81
CA LEU A 204 -2.34 -6.84 -16.53
C LEU A 204 -1.86 -8.00 -17.41
N TYR A 205 -2.62 -8.50 -18.38
CA TYR A 205 -2.28 -9.69 -19.14
C TYR A 205 -2.18 -9.42 -20.65
N GLY A 206 -1.42 -10.25 -21.36
CA GLY A 206 -1.36 -10.24 -22.82
C GLY A 206 -0.53 -9.11 -23.46
N VAL A 207 -0.03 -8.16 -22.66
CA VAL A 207 0.84 -7.06 -23.12
C VAL A 207 2.06 -6.94 -22.20
N PRO A 208 3.17 -6.31 -22.65
CA PRO A 208 4.30 -6.02 -21.76
C PRO A 208 3.87 -5.26 -20.52
N LEU A 209 4.52 -5.52 -19.36
CA LEU A 209 4.16 -4.88 -18.10
C LEU A 209 4.17 -3.35 -18.18
N ALA A 210 5.14 -2.77 -18.91
CA ALA A 210 5.22 -1.32 -19.13
C ALA A 210 3.95 -0.76 -19.76
N ASP A 211 3.47 -1.43 -20.82
CA ASP A 211 2.28 -1.03 -21.55
C ASP A 211 1.02 -1.22 -20.69
N ALA A 212 0.95 -2.32 -19.94
CA ALA A 212 -0.15 -2.57 -19.00
C ALA A 212 -0.26 -1.45 -17.95
N VAL A 213 0.84 -1.10 -17.29
CA VAL A 213 0.89 -0.05 -16.27
C VAL A 213 0.50 1.30 -16.87
N ALA A 214 1.03 1.66 -18.05
CA ALA A 214 0.69 2.90 -18.74
C ALA A 214 -0.80 2.95 -19.10
N GLN A 215 -1.34 1.89 -19.74
CA GLN A 215 -2.74 1.83 -20.17
C GLN A 215 -3.72 1.89 -19.00
N LEU A 216 -3.44 1.16 -17.91
CA LEU A 216 -4.27 1.18 -16.70
C LEU A 216 -4.28 2.56 -16.06
N SER A 217 -3.12 3.21 -15.93
CA SER A 217 -3.03 4.55 -15.34
C SER A 217 -3.77 5.60 -16.17
N GLU A 218 -3.60 5.60 -17.49
CA GLU A 218 -4.30 6.51 -18.39
C GLU A 218 -5.82 6.27 -18.41
N LEU A 219 -6.24 5.00 -18.35
CA LEU A 219 -7.67 4.66 -18.30
C LEU A 219 -8.29 5.17 -17.00
N ALA A 220 -7.60 5.02 -15.86
CA ALA A 220 -8.07 5.52 -14.59
C ALA A 220 -8.21 7.04 -14.58
N VAL A 221 -7.21 7.78 -15.07
CA VAL A 221 -7.28 9.24 -15.21
C VAL A 221 -8.46 9.66 -16.09
N ARG A 222 -8.68 8.98 -17.23
CA ARG A 222 -9.82 9.28 -18.10
C ARG A 222 -11.17 9.01 -17.44
N ARG A 223 -11.30 7.89 -16.70
CA ARG A 223 -12.55 7.53 -16.00
C ARG A 223 -12.85 8.44 -14.81
N GLY A 224 -11.82 8.83 -14.06
CA GLY A 224 -11.94 9.77 -12.93
C GLY A 224 -12.31 11.19 -13.36
N GLY A 225 -11.85 11.63 -14.54
CA GLY A 225 -12.17 12.95 -15.09
C GLY A 225 -11.69 14.09 -14.20
N ARG A 226 -12.49 15.19 -14.14
CA ARG A 226 -12.11 16.39 -13.39
C ARG A 226 -12.11 16.23 -11.87
N HIS A 227 -12.78 15.22 -11.36
CA HIS A 227 -12.93 14.95 -9.93
C HIS A 227 -12.19 13.65 -9.52
N GLY A 228 -11.44 13.06 -10.47
CA GLY A 228 -10.63 11.87 -10.19
C GLY A 228 -9.53 12.17 -9.18
N ASP A 229 -9.19 11.17 -8.39
CA ASP A 229 -8.11 11.25 -7.42
C ASP A 229 -6.73 11.18 -8.08
N ASN A 230 -5.67 11.32 -7.28
CA ASN A 230 -4.33 10.94 -7.67
C ASN A 230 -4.33 9.47 -8.09
N VAL A 231 -3.65 9.13 -9.15
CA VAL A 231 -3.59 7.76 -9.68
C VAL A 231 -2.15 7.32 -9.68
N SER A 232 -1.80 6.44 -8.76
CA SER A 232 -0.45 5.89 -8.67
C SER A 232 -0.48 4.37 -8.64
N LEU A 233 0.43 3.76 -9.38
CA LEU A 233 0.57 2.32 -9.43
C LEU A 233 2.01 1.91 -9.70
N ILE A 234 2.39 0.76 -9.17
CA ILE A 234 3.66 0.09 -9.45
C ILE A 234 3.42 -1.40 -9.65
N GLY A 235 3.86 -1.90 -10.80
CA GLY A 235 3.74 -3.28 -11.19
C GLY A 235 5.08 -4.00 -11.19
N LEU A 236 5.07 -5.27 -10.78
CA LEU A 236 6.17 -6.21 -10.89
C LEU A 236 5.71 -7.43 -11.69
N GLU A 237 6.51 -7.86 -12.67
CA GLU A 237 6.37 -9.15 -13.33
C GLU A 237 7.49 -10.06 -12.87
N TRP A 238 7.12 -11.21 -12.28
CA TRP A 238 8.07 -12.23 -11.85
C TRP A 238 8.49 -13.09 -13.02
N GLN A 239 9.80 -13.20 -13.22
CA GLN A 239 10.39 -14.06 -14.22
C GLN A 239 11.20 -15.12 -13.49
N ALA A 240 10.79 -16.38 -13.54
CA ALA A 240 11.57 -17.46 -12.96
C ALA A 240 12.99 -17.50 -13.56
N ASP A 241 13.95 -17.97 -12.78
CA ASP A 241 15.35 -17.94 -13.13
C ASP A 241 15.65 -18.99 -14.22
N ASP A 242 15.60 -18.58 -15.49
CA ASP A 242 15.97 -19.42 -16.64
C ASP A 242 17.49 -19.42 -16.89
N GLY A 243 18.29 -19.06 -15.91
CA GLY A 243 19.76 -19.09 -16.00
C GLY A 243 20.40 -17.97 -16.83
N PHE A 244 19.63 -16.96 -17.27
CA PHE A 244 20.17 -15.79 -17.99
C PHE A 244 20.13 -14.52 -17.14
N PRO A 245 21.25 -13.80 -16.97
CA PRO A 245 21.29 -12.60 -16.15
C PRO A 245 20.85 -11.36 -16.99
N SER A 246 19.63 -10.91 -16.85
CA SER A 246 19.34 -9.50 -17.12
C SER A 246 18.08 -9.01 -16.46
N THR A 247 18.25 -8.17 -15.44
CA THR A 247 17.19 -7.29 -14.96
C THR A 247 17.26 -6.01 -15.78
N GLN A 248 16.22 -5.67 -16.52
CA GLN A 248 16.08 -4.35 -17.15
C GLN A 248 15.33 -3.44 -16.18
N VAL A 249 16.03 -2.45 -15.65
CA VAL A 249 15.45 -1.35 -14.89
C VAL A 249 15.36 -0.16 -15.82
N LEU A 250 14.14 0.27 -16.13
CA LEU A 250 13.93 1.53 -16.84
C LEU A 250 13.67 2.62 -15.80
N GLU A 251 14.56 3.59 -15.75
CA GLU A 251 14.38 4.78 -14.92
C GLU A 251 13.11 5.54 -15.35
N PRO A 252 12.23 5.87 -14.40
CA PRO A 252 10.99 6.57 -14.75
C PRO A 252 11.29 8.02 -15.14
N ALA A 253 10.66 8.49 -16.21
CA ALA A 253 10.80 9.84 -16.75
C ALA A 253 10.37 10.97 -15.78
N TRP A 254 9.78 10.66 -14.62
CA TRP A 254 9.33 11.66 -13.63
C TRP A 254 10.46 12.30 -12.81
N LEU A 255 11.63 11.64 -12.69
CA LEU A 255 12.81 12.27 -12.08
C LEU A 255 13.23 13.55 -12.82
N ALA A 256 12.87 13.69 -14.10
CA ALA A 256 13.15 14.88 -14.89
C ALA A 256 12.10 16.01 -14.69
N HIS A 257 10.94 15.75 -14.12
CA HIS A 257 9.82 16.71 -14.02
C HIS A 257 9.60 17.29 -12.62
N ALA A 258 10.38 16.89 -11.61
CA ALA A 258 10.30 17.44 -10.27
C ALA A 258 10.79 18.91 -10.15
N ALA A 259 11.24 19.51 -11.25
CA ALA A 259 11.83 20.86 -11.25
C ALA A 259 10.91 21.98 -11.79
N ALA A 260 9.66 21.69 -12.20
CA ALA A 260 8.76 22.70 -12.73
C ALA A 260 7.41 22.71 -11.99
N ALA A 261 7.28 23.58 -10.98
CA ALA A 261 5.99 23.86 -10.36
C ALA A 261 5.15 24.77 -11.29
N PRO A 262 3.89 24.44 -11.63
CA PRO A 262 2.98 25.40 -12.26
C PRO A 262 2.36 26.34 -11.23
N ALA A 263 2.14 27.60 -11.66
CA ALA A 263 1.55 28.66 -10.86
C ALA A 263 0.08 28.37 -10.47
N PRO A 264 -0.43 28.91 -9.35
CA PRO A 264 -1.75 28.59 -8.82
C PRO A 264 -2.87 29.25 -9.62
N LEU A 265 -3.95 28.48 -9.88
CA LEU A 265 -5.24 28.98 -10.37
C LEU A 265 -6.20 29.18 -9.18
N PRO A 266 -7.14 30.17 -9.26
CA PRO A 266 -7.99 30.54 -8.13
C PRO A 266 -9.08 29.50 -7.84
N ALA A 267 -9.31 29.30 -6.53
CA ALA A 267 -10.34 28.39 -6.00
C ALA A 267 -11.72 29.05 -6.05
N GLU A 268 -12.72 28.33 -6.57
CA GLU A 268 -14.15 28.55 -6.26
C GLU A 268 -14.72 27.26 -5.68
N GLY A 269 -15.24 27.37 -4.46
CA GLY A 269 -15.64 26.26 -3.64
C GLY A 269 -17.08 25.81 -3.85
N LEU A 270 -17.30 24.51 -3.59
CA LEU A 270 -18.61 23.93 -3.24
C LEU A 270 -18.48 23.24 -1.88
N PRO A 271 -19.50 23.29 -1.00
CA PRO A 271 -19.36 22.82 0.37
C PRO A 271 -19.39 21.30 0.42
N ALA A 272 -18.29 20.70 0.89
CA ALA A 272 -18.27 19.35 1.42
C ALA A 272 -18.84 19.39 2.85
N ALA A 273 -19.71 18.44 3.19
CA ALA A 273 -20.14 18.26 4.57
C ALA A 273 -18.94 17.75 5.37
N GLU A 274 -18.34 18.63 6.13
CA GLU A 274 -17.22 18.34 7.03
C GLU A 274 -17.72 17.45 8.16
N LEU A 275 -17.22 16.22 8.23
CA LEU A 275 -17.24 15.45 9.46
C LEU A 275 -16.16 16.06 10.36
N ASP A 276 -16.53 16.39 11.61
CA ASP A 276 -15.63 16.94 12.63
C ASP A 276 -14.50 15.94 12.90
N ASP A 277 -13.25 16.35 12.68
CA ASP A 277 -12.04 15.52 12.90
C ASP A 277 -12.01 14.91 14.31
N ALA A 278 -12.56 15.59 15.31
CA ALA A 278 -12.69 15.08 16.68
C ALA A 278 -13.68 13.91 16.79
N GLU A 279 -14.63 13.80 15.89
CA GLU A 279 -15.60 12.71 15.85
C GLU A 279 -15.00 11.48 15.16
N ILE A 280 -14.17 11.70 14.14
CA ILE A 280 -13.38 10.66 13.46
C ILE A 280 -12.34 10.09 14.43
N GLU A 281 -11.59 10.92 15.15
CA GLU A 281 -10.60 10.49 16.16
C GLU A 281 -11.23 9.68 17.29
N ARG A 282 -12.39 10.12 17.80
CA ARG A 282 -13.14 9.38 18.82
C ARG A 282 -13.56 8.00 18.33
N THR A 283 -14.04 7.94 17.11
CA THR A 283 -14.48 6.68 16.50
C THR A 283 -13.30 5.74 16.26
N ILE A 284 -12.15 6.25 15.83
CA ILE A 284 -10.90 5.47 15.67
C ILE A 284 -10.43 4.93 17.03
N ALA A 285 -10.48 5.73 18.10
CA ALA A 285 -10.09 5.31 19.44
C ALA A 285 -11.01 4.20 19.99
N GLU A 286 -12.33 4.31 19.81
CA GLU A 286 -13.30 3.30 20.22
C GLU A 286 -13.09 1.96 19.49
N ILE A 287 -12.77 2.02 18.19
CA ILE A 287 -12.48 0.84 17.36
C ILE A 287 -11.20 0.15 17.81
N ASN A 288 -10.14 0.91 18.01
CA ASN A 288 -8.87 0.37 18.49
C ASN A 288 -9.02 -0.31 19.86
N ASP A 289 -9.84 0.23 20.74
CA ASP A 289 -10.16 -0.37 22.04
C ASP A 289 -11.01 -1.65 21.89
N ALA A 290 -11.95 -1.70 20.96
CA ALA A 290 -12.74 -2.89 20.68
C ALA A 290 -11.84 -4.03 20.13
N ILE A 291 -10.93 -3.73 19.20
CA ILE A 291 -9.97 -4.68 18.64
C ILE A 291 -9.01 -5.21 19.71
N ARG A 292 -8.50 -4.34 20.60
CA ARG A 292 -7.66 -4.76 21.74
C ARG A 292 -8.38 -5.69 22.70
N ARG A 293 -9.68 -5.46 22.96
CA ARG A 293 -10.51 -6.34 23.81
C ARG A 293 -10.70 -7.71 23.16
N THR A 294 -10.96 -7.77 21.86
CA THR A 294 -11.14 -9.02 21.11
C THR A 294 -9.84 -9.84 21.08
N ARG A 295 -8.68 -9.20 20.86
CA ARG A 295 -7.37 -9.89 20.88
C ARG A 295 -7.00 -10.47 22.26
N ARG A 296 -7.46 -9.86 23.36
CA ARG A 296 -7.24 -10.38 24.73
C ARG A 296 -8.13 -11.57 25.08
N GLN A 297 -9.23 -11.77 24.36
CA GLN A 297 -10.18 -12.87 24.60
C GLN A 297 -9.91 -14.12 23.73
N THR A 298 -9.00 -14.06 22.79
CA THR A 298 -8.60 -15.22 21.98
C THR A 298 -7.42 -15.92 22.69
N PRO A 299 -7.62 -17.11 23.29
CA PRO A 299 -6.51 -17.86 23.89
C PRO A 299 -5.51 -18.27 22.81
N PRO A 300 -4.21 -18.37 23.13
CA PRO A 300 -3.20 -18.80 22.18
C PRO A 300 -3.56 -20.19 21.65
N ALA A 301 -3.50 -20.32 20.31
CA ALA A 301 -3.75 -21.61 19.63
C ALA A 301 -2.83 -22.67 20.24
N GLN A 302 -3.42 -23.73 20.79
CA GLN A 302 -2.66 -24.88 21.29
C GLN A 302 -1.91 -25.53 20.12
N VAL A 303 -0.58 -25.49 20.19
CA VAL A 303 0.29 -26.23 19.27
C VAL A 303 0.01 -27.72 19.48
N PRO A 304 -0.40 -28.49 18.46
CA PRO A 304 -0.61 -29.92 18.61
C PRO A 304 0.71 -30.61 18.92
N THR A 305 0.81 -31.24 20.07
CA THR A 305 1.93 -32.08 20.45
C THR A 305 2.05 -33.29 19.52
N ARG A 306 3.20 -33.44 18.91
CA ARG A 306 3.55 -34.54 18.01
C ARG A 306 3.48 -35.88 18.79
N PRO A 307 2.79 -36.93 18.30
CA PRO A 307 2.76 -38.22 18.98
C PRO A 307 4.14 -38.89 18.93
N GLU A 308 4.62 -39.34 20.09
CA GLU A 308 5.85 -40.11 20.22
C GLU A 308 5.77 -41.41 19.41
N ARG A 309 6.74 -41.59 18.51
CA ARG A 309 6.95 -42.87 17.80
C ARG A 309 7.52 -43.89 18.79
N LYS A 310 6.74 -44.91 19.12
CA LYS A 310 7.22 -46.13 19.80
C LYS A 310 8.26 -46.81 18.90
N ARG A 311 9.45 -47.07 19.43
CA ARG A 311 10.45 -47.93 18.82
C ARG A 311 10.00 -49.38 18.92
N PRO A 312 10.11 -50.20 17.87
CA PRO A 312 9.89 -51.64 17.97
C PRO A 312 11.11 -52.28 18.69
N SER A 313 10.77 -53.24 19.51
CA SER A 313 11.70 -54.17 20.22
C SER A 313 12.36 -55.13 19.25
#